data_96e5ec0ffe7bc5421ece538f9afc9cb7
#
_entry.id   96e5ec0ffe7bc5421ece538f9afc9cb7
#
_cell.length_a   1.000
_cell.length_b   1.000
_cell.length_c   1.000
_cell.angle_alpha   90.00
_cell.angle_beta   90.00
_cell.angle_gamma   90.00
#
_symmetry.space_group_name_H-M   'P 1'
#
loop_
_entity.id
_entity.type
_entity.pdbx_description
1 polymer ?
#
loop_
_entity_poly.entity_id
_entity_poly.type
_entity_poly.pdbx_seq_one_letter_code
_entity_poly.pdbx_strand_id
1 'polypeptide(L)'
;MTQASDSPLTWAQTFKVYTEAPTLRMLTLGFSAGLPLLLVLGTLSFWLREAGINRATIGYLSWVGLAYAFKWCWAPLVDRLPIPILTRLMGRRRSWLLLSQCAIMAGLVGMALNDPKVALTPVVWCALVVAVASATQDIALDAFRIESADVQRQAALAAAYQTGYRMAMIWAGAGVLWIAARAESADVTSYQHAAWQTAYLWMAASMLVGTLTVLLSAEPARKELPPSKDIQEWLRSALVEPFADFFKRYQWQAALILALIAIYRISDVVMGIMANPFYVDMGYTKDEVAAVTKVFGVIMTLLGAFIGGVMSMRLGVMRVLMLGAVLSAASNLLFAWLGTRGHDLTALIWVISADNLSSGIASAAFIAYLSSLTNINYSATQYALFSSMMLLLPKFIAGFSGEFVNAYGYSTFFIGTALLGLPVLILVALAARLPRKP
;
A
#
# COMPACT_ATOMS: atom_id res chain seq x y z
N MET A 1 -6.75 -15.62 -31.40
CA MET A 1 -5.98 -14.99 -30.32
C MET A 1 -4.75 -14.36 -30.94
N THR A 2 -4.82 -13.08 -31.21
CA THR A 2 -3.71 -12.30 -31.76
C THR A 2 -2.64 -12.17 -30.68
N GLN A 3 -1.45 -12.71 -30.95
CA GLN A 3 -0.26 -12.46 -30.15
C GLN A 3 -0.08 -10.92 -30.07
N ALA A 4 -0.24 -10.36 -28.87
CA ALA A 4 0.12 -8.98 -28.63
C ALA A 4 1.63 -8.86 -28.93
N SER A 5 1.98 -7.96 -29.86
CA SER A 5 3.35 -7.72 -30.27
C SER A 5 4.20 -7.37 -29.04
N ASP A 6 5.27 -8.13 -28.81
CA ASP A 6 6.27 -7.92 -27.74
C ASP A 6 7.12 -6.64 -27.94
N SER A 7 6.72 -5.77 -28.86
CA SER A 7 7.42 -4.51 -29.10
C SER A 7 7.12 -3.49 -28.00
N PRO A 8 8.13 -2.86 -27.40
CA PRO A 8 7.94 -1.85 -26.36
C PRO A 8 7.14 -0.67 -26.91
N LEU A 9 6.21 -0.16 -26.08
CA LEU A 9 5.38 1.01 -26.43
C LEU A 9 6.26 2.22 -26.80
N THR A 10 5.83 3.00 -27.77
CA THR A 10 6.45 4.30 -28.08
C THR A 10 6.21 5.28 -26.92
N TRP A 11 7.01 6.34 -26.81
CA TRP A 11 6.84 7.35 -25.78
C TRP A 11 5.43 7.98 -25.80
N ALA A 12 4.91 8.30 -26.97
CA ALA A 12 3.56 8.86 -27.13
C ALA A 12 2.48 7.87 -26.63
N GLN A 13 2.59 6.59 -26.98
CA GLN A 13 1.68 5.56 -26.50
C GLN A 13 1.78 5.37 -24.98
N THR A 14 2.99 5.43 -24.42
CA THR A 14 3.23 5.34 -22.98
C THR A 14 2.53 6.45 -22.21
N PHE A 15 2.63 7.71 -22.65
CA PHE A 15 1.95 8.81 -21.98
C PHE A 15 0.42 8.74 -22.17
N LYS A 16 -0.07 8.26 -23.30
CA LYS A 16 -1.50 8.07 -23.54
C LYS A 16 -2.14 7.10 -22.54
N VAL A 17 -1.41 6.07 -22.09
CA VAL A 17 -1.92 5.10 -21.09
C VAL A 17 -2.40 5.80 -19.81
N TYR A 18 -1.78 6.92 -19.40
CA TYR A 18 -2.17 7.64 -18.18
C TYR A 18 -3.51 8.39 -18.31
N THR A 19 -4.00 8.62 -19.52
CA THR A 19 -5.30 9.23 -19.78
C THR A 19 -6.39 8.22 -20.11
N GLU A 20 -6.05 6.94 -20.19
CA GLU A 20 -7.01 5.86 -20.44
C GLU A 20 -7.92 5.62 -19.24
N ALA A 21 -9.17 5.24 -19.50
CA ALA A 21 -10.16 4.98 -18.46
C ALA A 21 -9.73 3.96 -17.38
N PRO A 22 -9.03 2.84 -17.69
CA PRO A 22 -8.53 1.94 -16.66
C PRO A 22 -7.56 2.60 -15.67
N THR A 23 -6.67 3.47 -16.16
CA THR A 23 -5.69 4.16 -15.31
C THR A 23 -6.35 5.22 -14.44
N LEU A 24 -7.30 6.00 -14.97
CA LEU A 24 -8.07 6.98 -14.20
C LEU A 24 -8.94 6.32 -13.12
N ARG A 25 -9.53 5.15 -13.42
CA ARG A 25 -10.24 4.35 -12.42
C ARG A 25 -9.31 3.91 -11.28
N MET A 26 -8.06 3.53 -11.59
CA MET A 26 -7.09 3.16 -10.56
C MET A 26 -6.72 4.34 -9.66
N LEU A 27 -6.68 5.56 -10.17
CA LEU A 27 -6.45 6.76 -9.36
C LEU A 27 -7.56 6.95 -8.33
N THR A 28 -8.83 6.89 -8.73
CA THR A 28 -9.99 7.09 -7.86
C THR A 28 -10.21 5.91 -6.90
N LEU A 29 -9.98 4.68 -7.34
CA LEU A 29 -10.02 3.51 -6.48
C LEU A 29 -8.84 3.50 -5.49
N GLY A 30 -7.66 3.96 -5.91
CA GLY A 30 -6.51 4.15 -5.04
C GLY A 30 -6.80 5.17 -3.93
N PHE A 31 -7.48 6.28 -4.26
CA PHE A 31 -7.95 7.24 -3.27
C PHE A 31 -8.86 6.58 -2.23
N SER A 32 -9.85 5.82 -2.67
CA SER A 32 -10.73 5.07 -1.76
C SER A 32 -9.97 4.07 -0.87
N ALA A 33 -8.94 3.41 -1.39
CA ALA A 33 -8.14 2.44 -0.63
C ALA A 33 -7.22 3.10 0.41
N GLY A 34 -6.71 4.30 0.12
CA GLY A 34 -5.79 5.02 1.02
C GLY A 34 -6.45 5.70 2.21
N LEU A 35 -7.78 5.94 2.17
CA LEU A 35 -8.51 6.64 3.24
C LEU A 35 -8.53 5.85 4.57
N PRO A 36 -8.93 4.57 4.63
CA PRO A 36 -9.25 3.91 5.89
C PRO A 36 -8.05 3.70 6.80
N LEU A 37 -6.86 3.44 6.24
CA LEU A 37 -5.69 3.04 7.02
C LEU A 37 -5.32 4.06 8.12
N LEU A 38 -5.25 5.35 7.77
CA LEU A 38 -4.95 6.39 8.74
C LEU A 38 -6.12 6.65 9.68
N LEU A 39 -7.36 6.54 9.20
CA LEU A 39 -8.57 6.78 10.00
C LEU A 39 -8.76 5.75 11.11
N VAL A 40 -8.21 4.54 10.99
CA VAL A 40 -8.25 3.51 12.03
C VAL A 40 -6.94 3.37 12.82
N LEU A 41 -5.86 4.05 12.41
CA LEU A 41 -4.57 4.02 13.09
C LEU A 41 -4.13 5.42 13.54
N GLY A 42 -3.40 6.14 12.70
CA GLY A 42 -2.76 7.39 13.08
C GLY A 42 -3.73 8.50 13.48
N THR A 43 -4.76 8.74 12.68
CA THR A 43 -5.79 9.74 12.96
C THR A 43 -6.65 9.35 14.15
N LEU A 44 -7.06 8.06 14.25
CA LEU A 44 -7.79 7.56 15.41
C LEU A 44 -6.97 7.72 16.69
N SER A 45 -5.68 7.41 16.66
CA SER A 45 -4.79 7.56 17.82
C SER A 45 -4.74 9.01 18.31
N PHE A 46 -4.74 9.98 17.38
CA PHE A 46 -4.81 11.40 17.71
C PHE A 46 -6.14 11.73 18.39
N TRP A 47 -7.26 11.38 17.78
CA TRP A 47 -8.60 11.59 18.33
C TRP A 47 -8.76 10.98 19.74
N LEU A 48 -8.37 9.73 19.90
CA LEU A 48 -8.44 9.04 21.21
C LEU A 48 -7.59 9.74 22.27
N ARG A 49 -6.40 10.24 21.88
CA ARG A 49 -5.54 10.96 22.81
C ARG A 49 -6.15 12.26 23.26
N GLU A 50 -6.75 13.00 22.36
CA GLU A 50 -7.48 14.25 22.65
C GLU A 50 -8.71 13.99 23.52
N ALA A 51 -9.41 12.88 23.30
CA ALA A 51 -10.52 12.42 24.15
C ALA A 51 -10.08 11.98 25.56
N GLY A 52 -8.77 11.97 25.85
CA GLY A 52 -8.21 11.62 27.15
C GLY A 52 -7.96 10.13 27.37
N ILE A 53 -8.05 9.32 26.31
CA ILE A 53 -7.74 7.87 26.40
C ILE A 53 -6.25 7.68 26.67
N ASN A 54 -5.92 6.74 27.54
CA ASN A 54 -4.53 6.47 27.93
C ASN A 54 -3.71 5.85 26.80
N ARG A 55 -2.39 6.08 26.82
CA ARG A 55 -1.46 5.65 25.76
C ARG A 55 -1.39 4.12 25.60
N ALA A 56 -1.52 3.36 26.69
CA ALA A 56 -1.49 1.91 26.64
C ALA A 56 -2.69 1.36 25.86
N THR A 57 -3.90 1.86 26.14
CA THR A 57 -5.11 1.51 25.40
C THR A 57 -4.98 1.87 23.93
N ILE A 58 -4.45 3.05 23.59
CA ILE A 58 -4.19 3.46 22.19
C ILE A 58 -3.19 2.50 21.52
N GLY A 59 -2.16 2.08 22.25
CA GLY A 59 -1.21 1.09 21.78
C GLY A 59 -1.88 -0.25 21.42
N TYR A 60 -2.73 -0.79 22.29
CA TYR A 60 -3.47 -2.03 22.01
C TYR A 60 -4.43 -1.88 20.83
N LEU A 61 -5.06 -0.72 20.68
CA LEU A 61 -5.95 -0.45 19.55
C LEU A 61 -5.21 -0.44 18.19
N SER A 62 -3.91 -0.20 18.18
CA SER A 62 -3.11 -0.33 16.95
C SER A 62 -3.12 -1.75 16.36
N TRP A 63 -3.47 -2.77 17.16
CA TRP A 63 -3.64 -4.15 16.70
C TRP A 63 -4.79 -4.31 15.69
N VAL A 64 -5.70 -3.36 15.59
CA VAL A 64 -6.66 -3.28 14.49
C VAL A 64 -5.94 -3.35 13.13
N GLY A 65 -4.73 -2.79 13.05
CA GLY A 65 -3.89 -2.86 11.86
C GLY A 65 -3.39 -4.27 11.48
N LEU A 66 -3.49 -5.26 12.37
CA LEU A 66 -3.14 -6.66 12.06
C LEU A 66 -4.05 -7.26 10.97
N ALA A 67 -5.28 -6.74 10.80
CA ALA A 67 -6.16 -7.16 9.72
C ALA A 67 -5.45 -7.10 8.35
N TYR A 68 -4.65 -6.06 8.11
CA TYR A 68 -3.90 -5.89 6.86
C TYR A 68 -2.76 -6.92 6.69
N ALA A 69 -2.17 -7.40 7.78
CA ALA A 69 -1.11 -8.41 7.74
C ALA A 69 -1.66 -9.83 7.53
N PHE A 70 -2.89 -10.09 8.00
CA PHE A 70 -3.53 -11.40 7.89
C PHE A 70 -4.52 -11.52 6.73
N LYS A 71 -4.65 -10.50 5.88
CA LYS A 71 -5.61 -10.50 4.77
C LYS A 71 -5.50 -11.70 3.83
N TRP A 72 -4.33 -12.31 3.71
CA TRP A 72 -4.10 -13.50 2.90
C TRP A 72 -4.93 -14.72 3.35
N CYS A 73 -5.31 -14.78 4.64
CA CYS A 73 -6.10 -15.88 5.18
C CYS A 73 -7.50 -15.97 4.55
N TRP A 74 -8.12 -14.82 4.23
CA TRP A 74 -9.44 -14.79 3.61
C TRP A 74 -9.44 -14.34 2.14
N ALA A 75 -8.29 -14.05 1.58
CA ALA A 75 -8.17 -13.72 0.16
C ALA A 75 -8.77 -14.80 -0.77
N PRO A 76 -8.64 -16.13 -0.47
CA PRO A 76 -9.30 -17.17 -1.25
C PRO A 76 -10.83 -17.04 -1.32
N LEU A 77 -11.47 -16.50 -0.28
CA LEU A 77 -12.92 -16.25 -0.28
C LEU A 77 -13.28 -15.19 -1.33
N VAL A 78 -12.49 -14.12 -1.40
CA VAL A 78 -12.69 -13.04 -2.39
C VAL A 78 -12.48 -13.56 -3.83
N ASP A 79 -11.59 -14.54 -4.01
CA ASP A 79 -11.37 -15.16 -5.33
C ASP A 79 -12.50 -16.09 -5.77
N ARG A 80 -13.15 -16.78 -4.84
CA ARG A 80 -14.05 -17.89 -5.15
C ARG A 80 -15.51 -17.61 -4.80
N LEU A 81 -15.78 -16.89 -3.71
CA LEU A 81 -17.13 -16.74 -3.19
C LEU A 81 -17.91 -15.67 -3.97
N PRO A 82 -19.03 -16.05 -4.62
CA PRO A 82 -19.94 -15.05 -5.18
C PRO A 82 -20.79 -14.43 -4.06
N ILE A 83 -20.97 -13.11 -4.12
CA ILE A 83 -21.91 -12.42 -3.24
C ILE A 83 -23.31 -12.57 -3.86
N PRO A 84 -24.28 -13.18 -3.16
CA PRO A 84 -25.62 -13.37 -3.69
C PRO A 84 -26.20 -12.05 -4.24
N ILE A 85 -26.91 -12.11 -5.35
CA ILE A 85 -27.52 -10.96 -6.05
C ILE A 85 -26.48 -10.03 -6.67
N LEU A 86 -25.56 -9.45 -5.89
CA LEU A 86 -24.57 -8.46 -6.36
C LEU A 86 -23.68 -9.00 -7.47
N THR A 87 -23.16 -10.25 -7.31
CA THR A 87 -22.28 -10.86 -8.32
C THR A 87 -23.00 -11.09 -9.65
N ARG A 88 -24.30 -11.38 -9.63
CA ARG A 88 -25.10 -11.54 -10.85
C ARG A 88 -25.33 -10.20 -11.56
N LEU A 89 -25.46 -9.11 -10.80
CA LEU A 89 -25.75 -7.78 -11.35
C LEU A 89 -24.51 -7.06 -11.87
N MET A 90 -23.38 -7.19 -11.22
CA MET A 90 -22.23 -6.34 -11.51
C MET A 90 -20.88 -7.05 -11.59
N GLY A 91 -20.89 -8.39 -11.50
CA GLY A 91 -19.66 -9.18 -11.51
C GLY A 91 -19.06 -9.35 -10.11
N ARG A 92 -18.05 -10.21 -10.00
CA ARG A 92 -17.53 -10.61 -8.70
C ARG A 92 -16.63 -9.56 -8.07
N ARG A 93 -15.67 -9.00 -8.81
CA ARG A 93 -14.71 -8.02 -8.26
C ARG A 93 -15.42 -6.74 -7.80
N ARG A 94 -16.29 -6.23 -8.63
CA ARG A 94 -17.09 -5.05 -8.31
C ARG A 94 -18.00 -5.28 -7.11
N SER A 95 -18.56 -6.47 -6.97
CA SER A 95 -19.40 -6.82 -5.81
C SER A 95 -18.63 -6.81 -4.50
N TRP A 96 -17.43 -7.40 -4.47
CA TRP A 96 -16.57 -7.38 -3.30
C TRP A 96 -16.07 -5.97 -2.97
N LEU A 97 -15.70 -5.17 -3.99
CA LEU A 97 -15.32 -3.77 -3.80
C LEU A 97 -16.48 -2.94 -3.20
N LEU A 98 -17.68 -3.07 -3.78
CA LEU A 98 -18.85 -2.34 -3.29
C LEU A 98 -19.21 -2.73 -1.85
N LEU A 99 -19.25 -4.04 -1.55
CA LEU A 99 -19.53 -4.52 -0.19
C LEU A 99 -18.52 -3.99 0.82
N SER A 100 -17.23 -4.04 0.48
CA SER A 100 -16.16 -3.53 1.35
C SER A 100 -16.28 -2.03 1.58
N GLN A 101 -16.54 -1.25 0.52
CA GLN A 101 -16.70 0.21 0.62
C GLN A 101 -17.94 0.60 1.44
N CYS A 102 -19.05 -0.12 1.27
CA CYS A 102 -20.23 0.09 2.11
C CYS A 102 -19.94 -0.24 3.59
N ALA A 103 -19.21 -1.31 3.86
CA ALA A 103 -18.82 -1.66 5.23
C ALA A 103 -17.85 -0.62 5.84
N ILE A 104 -16.89 -0.09 5.06
CA ILE A 104 -16.00 1.00 5.49
C ILE A 104 -16.82 2.24 5.83
N MET A 105 -17.72 2.68 4.94
CA MET A 105 -18.59 3.83 5.19
C MET A 105 -19.44 3.64 6.45
N ALA A 106 -20.07 2.48 6.60
CA ALA A 106 -20.87 2.17 7.79
C ALA A 106 -20.03 2.18 9.06
N GLY A 107 -18.83 1.62 9.04
CA GLY A 107 -17.91 1.62 10.16
C GLY A 107 -17.42 3.03 10.51
N LEU A 108 -17.07 3.87 9.52
CA LEU A 108 -16.68 5.27 9.74
C LEU A 108 -17.82 6.10 10.31
N VAL A 109 -19.06 5.91 9.81
CA VAL A 109 -20.26 6.53 10.40
C VAL A 109 -20.48 6.04 11.83
N GLY A 110 -20.32 4.74 12.08
CA GLY A 110 -20.42 4.18 13.42
C GLY A 110 -19.38 4.77 14.38
N MET A 111 -18.13 4.97 13.93
CA MET A 111 -17.11 5.68 14.72
C MET A 111 -17.54 7.13 14.99
N ALA A 112 -18.01 7.84 13.96
CA ALA A 112 -18.43 9.24 14.07
C ALA A 112 -19.57 9.45 15.09
N LEU A 113 -20.51 8.52 15.17
CA LEU A 113 -21.68 8.63 16.05
C LEU A 113 -21.41 8.25 17.51
N ASN A 114 -20.26 7.65 17.81
CA ASN A 114 -19.90 7.22 19.16
C ASN A 114 -18.77 8.07 19.74
N ASP A 115 -18.96 8.63 20.91
CA ASP A 115 -17.93 9.36 21.64
C ASP A 115 -17.01 8.38 22.39
N PRO A 116 -15.71 8.27 22.02
CA PRO A 116 -14.79 7.36 22.67
C PRO A 116 -14.57 7.68 24.17
N LYS A 117 -14.82 8.93 24.58
CA LYS A 117 -14.76 9.33 25.99
C LYS A 117 -15.88 8.73 26.83
N VAL A 118 -17.06 8.50 26.21
CA VAL A 118 -18.23 7.91 26.86
C VAL A 118 -18.28 6.40 26.67
N ALA A 119 -18.06 5.93 25.43
CA ALA A 119 -18.15 4.52 25.06
C ALA A 119 -17.07 4.15 24.03
N LEU A 120 -15.92 3.70 24.51
CA LEU A 120 -14.78 3.33 23.65
C LEU A 120 -15.06 2.03 22.85
N THR A 121 -15.73 1.06 23.45
CA THR A 121 -15.96 -0.27 22.86
C THR A 121 -16.66 -0.23 21.50
N PRO A 122 -17.76 0.51 21.28
CA PRO A 122 -18.36 0.65 19.95
C PRO A 122 -17.42 1.25 18.91
N VAL A 123 -16.61 2.25 19.29
CA VAL A 123 -15.61 2.86 18.40
C VAL A 123 -14.58 1.82 17.95
N VAL A 124 -14.11 0.96 18.87
CA VAL A 124 -13.16 -0.13 18.59
C VAL A 124 -13.76 -1.14 17.62
N TRP A 125 -14.99 -1.60 17.84
CA TRP A 125 -15.65 -2.54 16.93
C TRP A 125 -15.86 -1.94 15.55
N CYS A 126 -16.29 -0.67 15.46
CA CYS A 126 -16.40 0.03 14.19
C CYS A 126 -15.04 0.16 13.49
N ALA A 127 -13.97 0.50 14.22
CA ALA A 127 -12.61 0.56 13.67
C ALA A 127 -12.13 -0.81 13.16
N LEU A 128 -12.47 -1.90 13.86
CA LEU A 128 -12.15 -3.26 13.41
C LEU A 128 -12.91 -3.61 12.11
N VAL A 129 -14.21 -3.27 12.04
CA VAL A 129 -15.00 -3.43 10.81
C VAL A 129 -14.36 -2.67 9.65
N VAL A 130 -13.97 -1.41 9.86
CA VAL A 130 -13.28 -0.59 8.84
C VAL A 130 -11.98 -1.26 8.40
N ALA A 131 -11.16 -1.74 9.34
CA ALA A 131 -9.88 -2.35 9.01
C ALA A 131 -10.01 -3.65 8.22
N VAL A 132 -10.93 -4.55 8.63
CA VAL A 132 -11.20 -5.81 7.92
C VAL A 132 -11.81 -5.53 6.54
N ALA A 133 -12.76 -4.61 6.46
CA ALA A 133 -13.38 -4.23 5.19
C ALA A 133 -12.37 -3.55 4.25
N SER A 134 -11.49 -2.69 4.77
CA SER A 134 -10.42 -2.07 4.00
C SER A 134 -9.40 -3.10 3.49
N ALA A 135 -8.97 -4.03 4.34
CA ALA A 135 -8.10 -5.12 3.92
C ALA A 135 -8.76 -6.01 2.84
N THR A 136 -10.09 -6.21 2.93
CA THR A 136 -10.87 -6.93 1.90
C THR A 136 -10.99 -6.11 0.61
N GLN A 137 -11.20 -4.79 0.73
CA GLN A 137 -11.15 -3.87 -0.43
C GLN A 137 -9.81 -3.95 -1.14
N ASP A 138 -8.69 -3.95 -0.40
CA ASP A 138 -7.34 -4.07 -0.97
C ASP A 138 -7.19 -5.37 -1.78
N ILE A 139 -7.65 -6.51 -1.24
CA ILE A 139 -7.61 -7.80 -1.93
C ILE A 139 -8.40 -7.72 -3.26
N ALA A 140 -9.63 -7.24 -3.20
CA ALA A 140 -10.51 -7.17 -4.36
C ALA A 140 -9.98 -6.17 -5.41
N LEU A 141 -9.42 -5.04 -4.96
CA LEU A 141 -8.90 -3.98 -5.81
C LEU A 141 -7.60 -4.40 -6.51
N ASP A 142 -6.69 -5.05 -5.78
CA ASP A 142 -5.46 -5.58 -6.37
C ASP A 142 -5.78 -6.59 -7.47
N ALA A 143 -6.74 -7.49 -7.21
CA ALA A 143 -7.21 -8.44 -8.22
C ALA A 143 -7.91 -7.73 -9.40
N PHE A 144 -8.77 -6.75 -9.13
CA PHE A 144 -9.42 -5.96 -10.17
C PHE A 144 -8.39 -5.26 -11.06
N ARG A 145 -7.33 -4.67 -10.46
CA ARG A 145 -6.23 -4.03 -11.19
C ARG A 145 -5.50 -5.02 -12.10
N ILE A 146 -5.14 -6.19 -11.57
CA ILE A 146 -4.41 -7.23 -12.31
C ILE A 146 -5.24 -7.74 -13.50
N GLU A 147 -6.54 -7.93 -13.29
CA GLU A 147 -7.46 -8.43 -14.32
C GLU A 147 -7.86 -7.36 -15.35
N SER A 148 -7.65 -6.05 -15.06
CA SER A 148 -8.10 -4.94 -15.91
C SER A 148 -7.17 -4.58 -17.07
N ALA A 149 -5.93 -5.05 -17.09
CA ALA A 149 -4.96 -4.69 -18.13
C ALA A 149 -3.81 -5.69 -18.25
N ASP A 150 -3.17 -5.69 -19.41
CA ASP A 150 -2.00 -6.49 -19.72
C ASP A 150 -0.79 -6.10 -18.85
N VAL A 151 0.17 -7.03 -18.73
CA VAL A 151 1.40 -6.88 -17.92
C VAL A 151 2.15 -5.58 -18.23
N GLN A 152 2.20 -5.16 -19.50
CA GLN A 152 2.89 -3.93 -19.91
C GLN A 152 2.29 -2.66 -19.30
N ARG A 153 0.97 -2.65 -19.02
CA ARG A 153 0.24 -1.50 -18.45
C ARG A 153 0.15 -1.53 -16.93
N GLN A 154 0.50 -2.66 -16.29
CA GLN A 154 0.38 -2.81 -14.83
C GLN A 154 1.19 -1.76 -14.05
N ALA A 155 2.35 -1.35 -14.57
CA ALA A 155 3.16 -0.32 -13.93
C ALA A 155 2.47 1.06 -13.91
N ALA A 156 1.77 1.44 -14.99
CA ALA A 156 1.01 2.69 -15.06
C ALA A 156 -0.21 2.64 -14.15
N LEU A 157 -0.94 1.52 -14.14
CA LEU A 157 -2.07 1.30 -13.24
C LEU A 157 -1.62 1.36 -11.77
N ALA A 158 -0.48 0.74 -11.45
CA ALA A 158 0.11 0.78 -10.11
C ALA A 158 0.53 2.21 -9.71
N ALA A 159 1.13 2.98 -10.61
CA ALA A 159 1.51 4.37 -10.35
C ALA A 159 0.27 5.25 -10.09
N ALA A 160 -0.78 5.10 -10.90
CA ALA A 160 -2.05 5.82 -10.70
C ALA A 160 -2.72 5.42 -9.37
N TYR A 161 -2.77 4.14 -9.06
CA TYR A 161 -3.26 3.63 -7.77
C TYR A 161 -2.50 4.24 -6.60
N GLN A 162 -1.16 4.22 -6.63
CA GLN A 162 -0.33 4.78 -5.58
C GLN A 162 -0.50 6.29 -5.43
N THR A 163 -0.69 7.00 -6.55
CA THR A 163 -0.98 8.44 -6.55
C THR A 163 -2.29 8.72 -5.78
N GLY A 164 -3.37 8.04 -6.14
CA GLY A 164 -4.65 8.16 -5.46
C GLY A 164 -4.54 7.80 -3.96
N TYR A 165 -3.84 6.72 -3.65
CA TYR A 165 -3.59 6.27 -2.27
C TYR A 165 -2.88 7.33 -1.43
N ARG A 166 -1.83 7.97 -1.97
CA ARG A 166 -1.11 9.04 -1.28
C ARG A 166 -1.94 10.30 -1.09
N MET A 167 -2.73 10.69 -2.10
CA MET A 167 -3.67 11.81 -1.96
C MET A 167 -4.67 11.55 -0.83
N ALA A 168 -5.20 10.34 -0.74
CA ALA A 168 -6.09 9.94 0.34
C ALA A 168 -5.41 9.95 1.72
N MET A 169 -4.16 9.53 1.82
CA MET A 169 -3.41 9.60 3.09
C MET A 169 -3.25 11.05 3.58
N ILE A 170 -3.00 12.00 2.66
CA ILE A 170 -2.95 13.42 3.02
C ILE A 170 -4.32 13.89 3.50
N TRP A 171 -5.39 13.51 2.80
CA TRP A 171 -6.76 13.88 3.15
C TRP A 171 -7.21 13.25 4.48
N ALA A 172 -6.95 11.96 4.70
CA ALA A 172 -7.28 11.25 5.94
C ALA A 172 -6.38 11.63 7.14
N GLY A 173 -5.21 12.20 6.90
CA GLY A 173 -4.32 12.74 7.94
C GLY A 173 -4.56 14.22 8.20
N ALA A 174 -4.10 15.07 7.29
CA ALA A 174 -4.18 16.52 7.43
C ALA A 174 -5.59 17.07 7.23
N GLY A 175 -6.32 16.56 6.22
CA GLY A 175 -7.67 17.04 5.90
C GLY A 175 -8.67 16.79 7.02
N VAL A 176 -8.62 15.61 7.65
CA VAL A 176 -9.50 15.30 8.79
C VAL A 176 -9.24 16.22 9.99
N LEU A 177 -7.98 16.50 10.32
CA LEU A 177 -7.62 17.42 11.40
C LEU A 177 -8.06 18.85 11.08
N TRP A 178 -7.90 19.27 9.84
CA TRP A 178 -8.36 20.58 9.39
C TRP A 178 -9.87 20.75 9.48
N ILE A 179 -10.66 19.72 9.14
CA ILE A 179 -12.11 19.73 9.28
C ILE A 179 -12.50 19.77 10.76
N ALA A 180 -11.88 18.91 11.60
CA ALA A 180 -12.13 18.88 13.03
C ALA A 180 -11.87 20.26 13.66
N ALA A 181 -10.68 20.84 13.43
CA ALA A 181 -10.31 22.15 13.96
C ALA A 181 -11.27 23.29 13.57
N ARG A 182 -11.86 23.22 12.35
CA ARG A 182 -12.85 24.21 11.89
C ARG A 182 -14.26 23.97 12.42
N ALA A 183 -14.56 22.76 12.83
CA ALA A 183 -15.83 22.39 13.40
C ALA A 183 -15.87 22.61 14.94
N GLU A 184 -14.72 22.92 15.55
CA GLU A 184 -14.64 23.29 16.96
C GLU A 184 -15.27 24.67 17.20
N SER A 185 -16.04 24.78 18.29
CA SER A 185 -16.59 26.06 18.75
C SER A 185 -15.49 26.85 19.46
N ALA A 186 -15.32 28.13 19.08
CA ALA A 186 -14.26 29.00 19.61
C ALA A 186 -14.32 29.23 21.14
N ASP A 187 -15.47 29.04 21.73
CA ASP A 187 -15.73 29.30 23.18
C ASP A 187 -15.35 28.11 24.07
N VAL A 188 -14.96 26.96 23.53
CA VAL A 188 -14.72 25.73 24.29
C VAL A 188 -13.28 25.29 24.11
N THR A 189 -12.49 25.33 25.17
CA THR A 189 -11.08 24.90 25.18
C THR A 189 -10.87 23.41 25.45
N SER A 190 -11.98 22.63 25.59
CA SER A 190 -11.96 21.21 25.90
C SER A 190 -12.34 20.38 24.68
N TYR A 191 -12.01 19.07 24.73
CA TYR A 191 -12.40 18.08 23.72
C TYR A 191 -13.87 18.19 23.30
N GLN A 192 -14.12 18.24 22.00
CA GLN A 192 -15.45 18.33 21.42
C GLN A 192 -15.69 17.14 20.46
N HIS A 193 -16.55 16.19 20.88
CA HIS A 193 -16.92 15.05 20.03
C HIS A 193 -17.55 15.49 18.70
N ALA A 194 -18.39 16.53 18.69
CA ALA A 194 -19.07 17.02 17.49
C ALA A 194 -18.11 17.41 16.34
N ALA A 195 -16.93 17.93 16.68
CA ALA A 195 -15.89 18.25 15.69
C ALA A 195 -15.36 17.00 15.00
N TRP A 196 -15.03 15.97 15.77
CA TRP A 196 -14.59 14.67 15.25
C TRP A 196 -15.70 13.92 14.51
N GLN A 197 -16.94 14.01 15.01
CA GLN A 197 -18.12 13.48 14.31
C GLN A 197 -18.22 14.07 12.91
N THR A 198 -18.15 15.40 12.79
CA THR A 198 -18.19 16.09 11.50
C THR A 198 -17.03 15.62 10.58
N ALA A 199 -15.82 15.54 11.12
CA ALA A 199 -14.64 15.14 10.35
C ALA A 199 -14.77 13.70 9.84
N TYR A 200 -15.17 12.74 10.66
CA TYR A 200 -15.34 11.35 10.25
C TYR A 200 -16.51 11.13 9.29
N LEU A 201 -17.61 11.91 9.42
CA LEU A 201 -18.70 11.89 8.43
C LEU A 201 -18.22 12.38 7.05
N TRP A 202 -17.39 13.42 6.99
CA TRP A 202 -16.76 13.86 5.74
C TRP A 202 -15.83 12.79 5.16
N MET A 203 -15.09 12.07 6.01
CA MET A 203 -14.26 10.95 5.55
C MET A 203 -15.12 9.79 5.00
N ALA A 204 -16.23 9.47 5.67
CA ALA A 204 -17.19 8.48 5.16
C ALA A 204 -17.80 8.92 3.82
N ALA A 205 -18.18 10.19 3.66
CA ALA A 205 -18.66 10.74 2.40
C ALA A 205 -17.58 10.70 1.30
N SER A 206 -16.31 10.90 1.65
CA SER A 206 -15.20 10.82 0.69
C SER A 206 -15.03 9.43 0.09
N MET A 207 -15.50 8.36 0.75
CA MET A 207 -15.54 7.00 0.20
C MET A 207 -16.46 6.86 -1.02
N LEU A 208 -17.44 7.77 -1.19
CA LEU A 208 -18.32 7.79 -2.37
C LEU A 208 -17.56 7.91 -3.68
N VAL A 209 -16.37 8.52 -3.68
CA VAL A 209 -15.50 8.57 -4.86
C VAL A 209 -15.22 7.17 -5.39
N GLY A 210 -14.82 6.25 -4.49
CA GLY A 210 -14.58 4.86 -4.85
C GLY A 210 -15.86 4.11 -5.23
N THR A 211 -16.92 4.30 -4.46
CA THR A 211 -18.22 3.65 -4.69
C THR A 211 -18.79 4.02 -6.06
N LEU A 212 -18.79 5.30 -6.41
CA LEU A 212 -19.21 5.77 -7.74
C LEU A 212 -18.32 5.19 -8.85
N THR A 213 -17.01 5.14 -8.60
CA THR A 213 -16.07 4.54 -9.57
C THR A 213 -16.38 3.05 -9.79
N VAL A 214 -16.66 2.28 -8.74
CA VAL A 214 -17.04 0.86 -8.86
C VAL A 214 -18.34 0.71 -9.66
N LEU A 215 -19.34 1.53 -9.37
CA LEU A 215 -20.64 1.50 -10.08
C LEU A 215 -20.50 1.81 -11.56
N LEU A 216 -19.63 2.76 -11.93
CA LEU A 216 -19.39 3.19 -13.30
C LEU A 216 -18.35 2.34 -14.04
N SER A 217 -17.66 1.42 -13.36
CA SER A 217 -16.64 0.57 -13.96
C SER A 217 -17.26 -0.66 -14.61
N ALA A 218 -16.60 -1.20 -15.63
CA ALA A 218 -16.90 -2.52 -16.17
C ALA A 218 -16.19 -3.60 -15.34
N GLU A 219 -16.81 -4.77 -15.18
CA GLU A 219 -16.15 -5.93 -14.59
C GLU A 219 -15.05 -6.43 -15.53
N PRO A 220 -13.83 -6.72 -15.03
CA PRO A 220 -12.79 -7.30 -15.86
C PRO A 220 -13.18 -8.64 -16.45
N ALA A 221 -12.76 -8.90 -17.69
CA ALA A 221 -13.00 -10.19 -18.34
C ALA A 221 -12.21 -11.29 -17.62
N ARG A 222 -12.90 -12.36 -17.21
CA ARG A 222 -12.30 -13.50 -16.53
C ARG A 222 -12.66 -14.83 -17.18
N LYS A 223 -11.70 -15.78 -17.16
CA LYS A 223 -12.02 -17.20 -17.34
C LYS A 223 -12.71 -17.70 -16.07
N GLU A 224 -13.93 -18.20 -16.21
CA GLU A 224 -14.63 -18.88 -15.14
C GLU A 224 -13.88 -20.17 -14.78
N LEU A 225 -13.62 -20.37 -13.49
CA LEU A 225 -13.12 -21.64 -13.00
C LEU A 225 -14.27 -22.65 -13.01
N PRO A 226 -14.01 -23.92 -13.34
CA PRO A 226 -15.05 -24.93 -13.33
C PRO A 226 -15.74 -25.00 -11.96
N PRO A 227 -17.05 -25.22 -11.94
CA PRO A 227 -17.79 -25.38 -10.69
C PRO A 227 -17.27 -26.59 -9.91
N SER A 228 -17.02 -26.39 -8.60
CA SER A 228 -16.61 -27.48 -7.72
C SER A 228 -17.77 -28.43 -7.44
N LYS A 229 -17.51 -29.73 -7.42
CA LYS A 229 -18.54 -30.76 -7.22
C LYS A 229 -18.99 -30.87 -5.76
N ASP A 230 -18.08 -30.63 -4.82
CA ASP A 230 -18.34 -30.71 -3.39
C ASP A 230 -17.54 -29.64 -2.60
N ILE A 231 -17.78 -29.55 -1.28
CA ILE A 231 -17.13 -28.61 -0.37
C ILE A 231 -15.62 -28.91 -0.26
N GLN A 232 -15.24 -30.19 -0.31
CA GLN A 232 -13.82 -30.58 -0.17
C GLN A 232 -13.04 -30.17 -1.41
N GLU A 233 -13.59 -30.40 -2.62
CA GLU A 233 -13.01 -29.93 -3.87
C GLU A 233 -12.95 -28.39 -3.90
N TRP A 234 -13.99 -27.72 -3.41
CA TRP A 234 -14.02 -26.26 -3.29
C TRP A 234 -12.91 -25.73 -2.38
N LEU A 235 -12.77 -26.30 -1.16
CA LEU A 235 -11.72 -25.91 -0.21
C LEU A 235 -10.34 -26.16 -0.78
N ARG A 236 -10.12 -27.33 -1.41
CA ARG A 236 -8.86 -27.64 -2.06
C ARG A 236 -8.55 -26.65 -3.17
N SER A 237 -9.50 -26.34 -4.02
CA SER A 237 -9.33 -25.41 -5.13
C SER A 237 -9.17 -23.97 -4.67
N ALA A 238 -9.77 -23.57 -3.54
CA ALA A 238 -9.65 -22.21 -3.00
C ALA A 238 -8.35 -21.99 -2.20
N LEU A 239 -7.93 -23.00 -1.42
CA LEU A 239 -6.80 -22.86 -0.49
C LEU A 239 -5.49 -23.45 -1.00
N VAL A 240 -5.56 -24.62 -1.67
CA VAL A 240 -4.35 -25.37 -2.06
C VAL A 240 -3.91 -25.04 -3.48
N GLU A 241 -4.83 -24.99 -4.42
CA GLU A 241 -4.51 -24.80 -5.83
C GLU A 241 -3.78 -23.49 -6.16
N PRO A 242 -4.10 -22.32 -5.55
CA PRO A 242 -3.36 -21.08 -5.83
C PRO A 242 -1.87 -21.19 -5.51
N PHE A 243 -1.53 -21.90 -4.42
CA PHE A 243 -0.14 -22.14 -4.03
C PHE A 243 0.48 -23.22 -4.92
N ALA A 244 -0.23 -24.33 -5.13
CA ALA A 244 0.23 -25.42 -6.00
C ALA A 244 0.47 -24.95 -7.44
N ASP A 245 -0.40 -24.09 -7.98
CA ASP A 245 -0.24 -23.45 -9.29
C ASP A 245 1.06 -22.65 -9.36
N PHE A 246 1.34 -21.81 -8.36
CA PHE A 246 2.56 -21.03 -8.32
C PHE A 246 3.81 -21.92 -8.29
N PHE A 247 3.87 -22.92 -7.40
CA PHE A 247 5.00 -23.83 -7.31
C PHE A 247 5.13 -24.73 -8.55
N LYS A 248 4.02 -25.15 -9.18
CA LYS A 248 4.02 -25.92 -10.42
C LYS A 248 4.55 -25.09 -11.60
N ARG A 249 4.17 -23.80 -11.69
CA ARG A 249 4.66 -22.90 -12.75
C ARG A 249 6.14 -22.61 -12.64
N TYR A 250 6.61 -22.31 -11.42
CA TYR A 250 7.98 -21.83 -11.22
C TYR A 250 8.96 -22.89 -10.70
N GLN A 251 8.46 -24.04 -10.17
CA GLN A 251 9.29 -25.14 -9.68
C GLN A 251 10.36 -24.65 -8.68
N TRP A 252 11.64 -25.00 -8.86
CA TRP A 252 12.75 -24.55 -8.01
C TRP A 252 12.93 -23.02 -8.04
N GLN A 253 12.54 -22.36 -9.15
CA GLN A 253 12.60 -20.91 -9.29
C GLN A 253 11.65 -20.18 -8.32
N ALA A 254 10.59 -20.86 -7.85
CA ALA A 254 9.68 -20.33 -6.85
C ALA A 254 10.41 -19.85 -5.60
N ALA A 255 11.41 -20.60 -5.12
CA ALA A 255 12.19 -20.22 -3.94
C ALA A 255 12.96 -18.90 -4.16
N LEU A 256 13.58 -18.72 -5.33
CA LEU A 256 14.29 -17.49 -5.68
C LEU A 256 13.33 -16.29 -5.80
N ILE A 257 12.17 -16.50 -6.42
CA ILE A 257 11.14 -15.46 -6.57
C ILE A 257 10.59 -15.05 -5.19
N LEU A 258 10.26 -16.01 -4.34
CA LEU A 258 9.76 -15.74 -2.99
C LEU A 258 10.82 -15.07 -2.11
N ALA A 259 12.09 -15.48 -2.22
CA ALA A 259 13.19 -14.81 -1.53
C ALA A 259 13.32 -13.35 -1.98
N LEU A 260 13.24 -13.09 -3.30
CA LEU A 260 13.25 -11.73 -3.84
C LEU A 260 12.08 -10.91 -3.31
N ILE A 261 10.85 -11.46 -3.32
CA ILE A 261 9.66 -10.78 -2.78
C ILE A 261 9.87 -10.44 -1.30
N ALA A 262 10.36 -11.39 -0.50
CA ALA A 262 10.51 -11.23 0.93
C ALA A 262 11.52 -10.13 1.33
N ILE A 263 12.56 -9.88 0.51
CA ILE A 263 13.63 -8.95 0.89
C ILE A 263 13.73 -7.70 0.01
N TYR A 264 12.97 -7.60 -1.09
CA TYR A 264 13.12 -6.47 -2.03
C TYR A 264 13.01 -5.10 -1.35
N ARG A 265 12.11 -4.96 -0.36
CA ARG A 265 11.87 -3.73 0.37
C ARG A 265 12.63 -3.62 1.69
N ILE A 266 13.58 -4.55 1.98
CA ILE A 266 14.23 -4.62 3.30
C ILE A 266 15.03 -3.36 3.61
N SER A 267 15.75 -2.84 2.64
CA SER A 267 16.59 -1.64 2.76
C SER A 267 15.75 -0.42 3.17
N ASP A 268 14.64 -0.16 2.44
CA ASP A 268 13.72 0.96 2.69
C ASP A 268 12.98 0.83 4.02
N VAL A 269 12.43 -0.37 4.29
CA VAL A 269 11.57 -0.57 5.47
C VAL A 269 12.37 -0.50 6.76
N VAL A 270 13.57 -1.09 6.78
CA VAL A 270 14.45 -1.06 7.96
C VAL A 270 14.95 0.36 8.20
N MET A 271 15.41 1.06 7.17
CA MET A 271 15.85 2.44 7.25
C MET A 271 14.73 3.37 7.75
N GLY A 272 13.54 3.24 7.20
CA GLY A 272 12.41 4.13 7.47
C GLY A 272 11.97 4.16 8.94
N ILE A 273 12.20 3.10 9.72
CA ILE A 273 11.87 3.07 11.16
C ILE A 273 12.69 4.09 11.95
N MET A 274 13.96 4.27 11.61
CA MET A 274 14.85 5.19 12.32
C MET A 274 14.91 6.59 11.69
N ALA A 275 14.22 6.85 10.58
CA ALA A 275 14.24 8.14 9.93
C ALA A 275 13.67 9.28 10.82
N ASN A 276 12.50 9.07 11.44
CA ASN A 276 11.91 10.08 12.32
C ASN A 276 12.76 10.35 13.59
N PRO A 277 13.20 9.31 14.35
CA PRO A 277 14.14 9.51 15.45
C PRO A 277 15.40 10.26 15.02
N PHE A 278 15.97 9.91 13.87
CA PHE A 278 17.14 10.56 13.31
C PHE A 278 16.93 12.07 13.10
N TYR A 279 15.79 12.51 12.54
CA TYR A 279 15.53 13.94 12.36
C TYR A 279 15.46 14.68 13.70
N VAL A 280 14.86 14.09 14.72
CA VAL A 280 14.78 14.66 16.06
C VAL A 280 16.17 14.78 16.67
N ASP A 281 16.98 13.74 16.61
CA ASP A 281 18.31 13.68 17.19
C ASP A 281 19.31 14.60 16.45
N MET A 282 19.08 14.87 15.17
CA MET A 282 19.84 15.86 14.38
C MET A 282 19.36 17.31 14.61
N GLY A 283 18.32 17.52 15.43
CA GLY A 283 17.83 18.85 15.81
C GLY A 283 16.88 19.50 14.79
N TYR A 284 16.35 18.76 13.82
CA TYR A 284 15.34 19.28 12.90
C TYR A 284 14.03 19.56 13.64
N THR A 285 13.43 20.72 13.35
CA THR A 285 12.16 21.13 13.94
C THR A 285 10.99 20.31 13.36
N LYS A 286 9.87 20.26 14.11
CA LYS A 286 8.65 19.59 13.65
C LYS A 286 8.13 20.17 12.33
N ASP A 287 8.21 21.49 12.15
CA ASP A 287 7.75 22.18 10.95
C ASP A 287 8.64 21.86 9.74
N GLU A 288 9.97 21.83 9.92
CA GLU A 288 10.91 21.42 8.87
C GLU A 288 10.68 19.98 8.43
N VAL A 289 10.53 19.05 9.39
CA VAL A 289 10.22 17.65 9.11
C VAL A 289 8.88 17.52 8.42
N ALA A 290 7.84 18.22 8.87
CA ALA A 290 6.51 18.17 8.26
C ALA A 290 6.55 18.70 6.81
N ALA A 291 7.17 19.85 6.58
CA ALA A 291 7.25 20.45 5.25
C ALA A 291 8.07 19.58 4.28
N VAL A 292 9.26 19.15 4.70
CA VAL A 292 10.19 18.45 3.81
C VAL A 292 9.78 16.97 3.65
N THR A 293 9.48 16.25 4.72
CA THR A 293 9.25 14.81 4.61
C THR A 293 7.79 14.44 4.30
N LYS A 294 6.82 15.18 4.87
CA LYS A 294 5.40 14.81 4.75
C LYS A 294 4.72 15.45 3.54
N VAL A 295 5.14 16.64 3.11
CA VAL A 295 4.58 17.31 1.93
C VAL A 295 5.49 17.09 0.72
N PHE A 296 6.70 17.65 0.78
CA PHE A 296 7.62 17.59 -0.34
C PHE A 296 8.06 16.16 -0.67
N GLY A 297 8.38 15.33 0.35
CA GLY A 297 8.72 13.92 0.17
C GLY A 297 7.62 13.12 -0.53
N VAL A 298 6.33 13.38 -0.22
CA VAL A 298 5.22 12.74 -0.92
C VAL A 298 5.19 13.11 -2.39
N ILE A 299 5.40 14.39 -2.73
CA ILE A 299 5.47 14.84 -4.13
C ILE A 299 6.59 14.09 -4.87
N MET A 300 7.77 13.97 -4.25
CA MET A 300 8.90 13.23 -4.84
C MET A 300 8.60 11.74 -5.00
N THR A 301 7.88 11.12 -4.06
CA THR A 301 7.44 9.72 -4.19
C THR A 301 6.48 9.54 -5.38
N LEU A 302 5.53 10.46 -5.55
CA LEU A 302 4.59 10.43 -6.67
C LEU A 302 5.30 10.59 -8.01
N LEU A 303 6.23 11.54 -8.08
CA LEU A 303 7.07 11.73 -9.26
C LEU A 303 7.89 10.47 -9.57
N GLY A 304 8.49 9.86 -8.54
CA GLY A 304 9.20 8.59 -8.67
C GLY A 304 8.32 7.45 -9.18
N ALA A 305 7.11 7.32 -8.64
CA ALA A 305 6.15 6.30 -9.07
C ALA A 305 5.73 6.50 -10.54
N PHE A 306 5.49 7.75 -10.95
CA PHE A 306 5.20 8.09 -12.33
C PHE A 306 6.38 7.72 -13.26
N ILE A 307 7.60 8.16 -12.93
CA ILE A 307 8.82 7.85 -13.70
C ILE A 307 9.05 6.34 -13.75
N GLY A 308 8.92 5.64 -12.62
CA GLY A 308 9.07 4.18 -12.53
C GLY A 308 8.03 3.44 -13.38
N GLY A 309 6.79 3.93 -13.41
CA GLY A 309 5.73 3.41 -14.27
C GLY A 309 6.07 3.55 -15.77
N VAL A 310 6.44 4.76 -16.20
CA VAL A 310 6.86 5.04 -17.58
C VAL A 310 8.07 4.20 -17.98
N MET A 311 9.11 4.17 -17.15
CA MET A 311 10.31 3.38 -17.40
C MET A 311 10.02 1.88 -17.48
N SER A 312 9.13 1.36 -16.62
CA SER A 312 8.78 -0.07 -16.62
C SER A 312 8.08 -0.49 -17.91
N MET A 313 7.23 0.37 -18.47
CA MET A 313 6.58 0.13 -19.77
C MET A 313 7.56 0.21 -20.93
N ARG A 314 8.58 1.07 -20.85
CA ARG A 314 9.52 1.33 -21.94
C ARG A 314 10.74 0.40 -21.90
N LEU A 315 11.33 0.19 -20.74
CA LEU A 315 12.59 -0.55 -20.54
C LEU A 315 12.36 -1.99 -20.06
N GLY A 316 11.12 -2.27 -19.61
CA GLY A 316 10.75 -3.55 -19.00
C GLY A 316 10.93 -3.54 -17.48
N VAL A 317 10.06 -4.27 -16.79
CA VAL A 317 9.92 -4.28 -15.32
C VAL A 317 11.22 -4.69 -14.62
N MET A 318 11.93 -5.71 -15.09
CA MET A 318 13.14 -6.22 -14.42
C MET A 318 14.30 -5.23 -14.40
N ARG A 319 14.46 -4.42 -15.46
CA ARG A 319 15.51 -3.39 -15.50
C ARG A 319 15.22 -2.26 -14.52
N VAL A 320 13.94 -1.85 -14.42
CA VAL A 320 13.52 -0.79 -13.50
C VAL A 320 13.53 -1.30 -12.06
N LEU A 321 13.23 -2.58 -11.83
CA LEU A 321 13.35 -3.23 -10.53
C LEU A 321 14.82 -3.20 -10.05
N MET A 322 15.79 -3.51 -10.93
CA MET A 322 17.21 -3.40 -10.63
C MET A 322 17.61 -1.96 -10.31
N LEU A 323 17.17 -1.00 -11.15
CA LEU A 323 17.45 0.41 -10.92
C LEU A 323 16.87 0.89 -9.58
N GLY A 324 15.62 0.50 -9.26
CA GLY A 324 14.98 0.83 -7.98
C GLY A 324 15.76 0.29 -6.78
N ALA A 325 16.26 -0.95 -6.85
CA ALA A 325 17.07 -1.54 -5.79
C ALA A 325 18.42 -0.82 -5.60
N VAL A 326 19.08 -0.44 -6.71
CA VAL A 326 20.33 0.34 -6.65
C VAL A 326 20.10 1.72 -6.04
N LEU A 327 19.06 2.43 -6.51
CA LEU A 327 18.76 3.78 -6.04
C LEU A 327 18.34 3.78 -4.55
N SER A 328 17.57 2.78 -4.11
CA SER A 328 17.18 2.62 -2.70
C SER A 328 18.39 2.37 -1.80
N ALA A 329 19.32 1.49 -2.19
CA ALA A 329 20.55 1.29 -1.45
C ALA A 329 21.44 2.56 -1.43
N ALA A 330 21.51 3.28 -2.55
CA ALA A 330 22.28 4.52 -2.66
C ALA A 330 21.68 5.65 -1.80
N SER A 331 20.35 5.79 -1.74
CA SER A 331 19.69 6.81 -0.90
C SER A 331 19.98 6.62 0.59
N ASN A 332 20.10 5.37 1.06
CA ASN A 332 20.48 5.11 2.45
C ASN A 332 21.91 5.59 2.77
N LEU A 333 22.83 5.54 1.79
CA LEU A 333 24.17 6.15 1.98
C LEU A 333 24.11 7.67 2.08
N LEU A 334 23.14 8.31 1.41
CA LEU A 334 22.90 9.76 1.57
C LEU A 334 22.41 10.11 2.98
N PHE A 335 21.61 9.23 3.61
CA PHE A 335 21.26 9.41 5.03
C PHE A 335 22.48 9.27 5.96
N ALA A 336 23.38 8.33 5.67
CA ALA A 336 24.64 8.22 6.41
C ALA A 336 25.47 9.49 6.28
N TRP A 337 25.57 10.06 5.08
CA TRP A 337 26.21 11.33 4.82
C TRP A 337 25.51 12.50 5.54
N LEU A 338 24.16 12.57 5.52
CA LEU A 338 23.39 13.59 6.22
C LEU A 338 23.71 13.59 7.72
N GLY A 339 23.89 12.41 8.33
CA GLY A 339 24.29 12.26 9.72
C GLY A 339 25.61 12.92 10.08
N THR A 340 26.48 13.20 9.10
CA THR A 340 27.76 13.91 9.30
C THR A 340 27.63 15.45 9.20
N ARG A 341 26.48 15.95 8.69
CA ARG A 341 26.24 17.37 8.45
C ARG A 341 25.57 18.08 9.64
N GLY A 342 24.98 17.33 10.55
CA GLY A 342 24.15 17.89 11.61
C GLY A 342 22.84 18.50 11.07
N HIS A 343 22.40 19.62 11.65
CA HIS A 343 21.21 20.35 11.21
C HIS A 343 21.50 21.16 9.93
N ASP A 344 21.26 20.54 8.77
CA ASP A 344 21.40 21.16 7.44
C ASP A 344 20.12 20.90 6.63
N LEU A 345 19.25 21.92 6.55
CA LEU A 345 17.96 21.82 5.87
C LEU A 345 18.12 21.59 4.36
N THR A 346 19.12 22.18 3.73
CA THR A 346 19.37 21.99 2.29
C THR A 346 19.81 20.55 2.01
N ALA A 347 20.70 20.00 2.82
CA ALA A 347 21.10 18.60 2.72
C ALA A 347 19.92 17.66 2.95
N LEU A 348 19.05 17.96 3.95
CA LEU A 348 17.83 17.19 4.20
C LEU A 348 16.92 17.16 2.95
N ILE A 349 16.67 18.29 2.31
CA ILE A 349 15.85 18.39 1.10
C ILE A 349 16.42 17.48 -0.01
N TRP A 350 17.72 17.50 -0.25
CA TRP A 350 18.35 16.66 -1.26
C TRP A 350 18.22 15.17 -0.94
N VAL A 351 18.46 14.78 0.31
CA VAL A 351 18.38 13.37 0.75
C VAL A 351 16.94 12.87 0.65
N ILE A 352 15.98 13.64 1.13
CA ILE A 352 14.55 13.29 1.05
C ILE A 352 14.08 13.22 -0.40
N SER A 353 14.57 14.12 -1.28
CA SER A 353 14.25 14.06 -2.71
C SER A 353 14.73 12.76 -3.34
N ALA A 354 16.00 12.41 -3.13
CA ALA A 354 16.60 11.21 -3.68
C ALA A 354 15.93 9.95 -3.14
N ASP A 355 15.69 9.87 -1.83
CA ASP A 355 15.10 8.72 -1.16
C ASP A 355 13.65 8.47 -1.63
N ASN A 356 12.80 9.49 -1.57
CA ASN A 356 11.41 9.34 -1.94
C ASN A 356 11.21 9.10 -3.44
N LEU A 357 12.04 9.74 -4.30
CA LEU A 357 12.03 9.47 -5.73
C LEU A 357 12.42 8.01 -6.01
N SER A 358 13.48 7.52 -5.37
CA SER A 358 13.96 6.13 -5.48
C SER A 358 12.90 5.14 -5.02
N SER A 359 12.30 5.39 -3.86
CA SER A 359 11.23 4.58 -3.28
C SER A 359 9.99 4.53 -4.19
N GLY A 360 9.63 5.66 -4.83
CA GLY A 360 8.56 5.71 -5.81
C GLY A 360 8.83 4.84 -7.03
N ILE A 361 10.02 4.97 -7.64
CA ILE A 361 10.45 4.16 -8.80
C ILE A 361 10.44 2.67 -8.44
N ALA A 362 11.07 2.31 -7.32
CA ALA A 362 11.15 0.93 -6.84
C ALA A 362 9.77 0.33 -6.58
N SER A 363 8.87 1.10 -5.95
CA SER A 363 7.50 0.65 -5.63
C SER A 363 6.67 0.37 -6.88
N ALA A 364 6.67 1.27 -7.86
CA ALA A 364 5.92 1.08 -9.10
C ALA A 364 6.40 -0.17 -9.87
N ALA A 365 7.72 -0.35 -9.99
CA ALA A 365 8.31 -1.51 -10.65
C ALA A 365 8.00 -2.81 -9.88
N PHE A 366 8.08 -2.79 -8.55
CA PHE A 366 7.86 -3.97 -7.72
C PHE A 366 6.39 -4.42 -7.76
N ILE A 367 5.44 -3.48 -7.69
CA ILE A 367 4.01 -3.78 -7.85
C ILE A 367 3.73 -4.40 -9.22
N ALA A 368 4.34 -3.85 -10.28
CA ALA A 368 4.23 -4.43 -11.62
C ALA A 368 4.83 -5.85 -11.69
N TYR A 369 5.97 -6.10 -11.03
CA TYR A 369 6.58 -7.41 -10.94
C TYR A 369 5.67 -8.41 -10.21
N LEU A 370 5.16 -8.08 -9.02
CA LEU A 370 4.23 -8.94 -8.28
C LEU A 370 2.99 -9.28 -9.12
N SER A 371 2.47 -8.28 -9.83
CA SER A 371 1.31 -8.47 -10.72
C SER A 371 1.61 -9.44 -11.86
N SER A 372 2.82 -9.38 -12.44
CA SER A 372 3.23 -10.27 -13.53
C SER A 372 3.41 -11.75 -13.10
N LEU A 373 3.65 -11.99 -11.82
CA LEU A 373 3.78 -13.34 -11.25
C LEU A 373 2.42 -13.97 -10.93
N THR A 374 1.39 -13.15 -10.82
CA THR A 374 0.06 -13.56 -10.37
C THR A 374 -0.72 -14.20 -11.50
N ASN A 375 -1.29 -15.39 -11.25
CA ASN A 375 -2.23 -16.00 -12.17
C ASN A 375 -3.59 -15.30 -12.06
N ILE A 376 -4.17 -14.87 -13.18
CA ILE A 376 -5.46 -14.20 -13.24
C ILE A 376 -6.57 -15.01 -12.57
N ASN A 377 -6.50 -16.35 -12.61
CA ASN A 377 -7.49 -17.21 -11.97
C ASN A 377 -7.45 -17.18 -10.44
N TYR A 378 -6.31 -16.82 -9.85
CA TYR A 378 -6.06 -16.76 -8.39
C TYR A 378 -5.54 -15.40 -7.98
N SER A 379 -5.93 -14.34 -8.69
CA SER A 379 -5.33 -13.00 -8.57
C SER A 379 -5.38 -12.44 -7.15
N ALA A 380 -6.50 -12.55 -6.45
CA ALA A 380 -6.63 -12.07 -5.08
C ALA A 380 -5.74 -12.84 -4.11
N THR A 381 -5.76 -14.17 -4.15
CA THR A 381 -5.03 -15.02 -3.22
C THR A 381 -3.51 -14.91 -3.42
N GLN A 382 -3.04 -15.07 -4.66
CA GLN A 382 -1.60 -15.01 -4.94
C GLN A 382 -1.02 -13.63 -4.68
N TYR A 383 -1.69 -12.56 -5.11
CA TYR A 383 -1.20 -11.21 -4.87
C TYR A 383 -1.25 -10.82 -3.39
N ALA A 384 -2.29 -11.21 -2.65
CA ALA A 384 -2.36 -10.98 -1.22
C ALA A 384 -1.22 -11.70 -0.47
N LEU A 385 -0.88 -12.93 -0.87
CA LEU A 385 0.27 -13.65 -0.31
C LEU A 385 1.57 -12.87 -0.57
N PHE A 386 1.84 -12.49 -1.83
CA PHE A 386 3.05 -11.78 -2.19
C PHE A 386 3.15 -10.42 -1.48
N SER A 387 2.07 -9.65 -1.43
CA SER A 387 2.04 -8.35 -0.75
C SER A 387 2.17 -8.45 0.78
N SER A 388 1.76 -9.57 1.37
CA SER A 388 2.00 -9.85 2.80
C SER A 388 3.45 -10.26 3.06
N MET A 389 4.01 -11.15 2.22
CA MET A 389 5.39 -11.63 2.36
C MET A 389 6.41 -10.49 2.23
N MET A 390 6.19 -9.52 1.35
CA MET A 390 7.12 -8.41 1.14
C MET A 390 7.35 -7.54 2.37
N LEU A 391 6.46 -7.59 3.35
CA LEU A 391 6.54 -6.77 4.56
C LEU A 391 6.90 -7.55 5.82
N LEU A 392 6.69 -8.88 5.85
CA LEU A 392 6.89 -9.68 7.06
C LEU A 392 8.34 -9.64 7.54
N LEU A 393 9.28 -10.09 6.71
CA LEU A 393 10.69 -10.14 7.08
C LEU A 393 11.29 -8.75 7.29
N PRO A 394 11.05 -7.75 6.40
CA PRO A 394 11.54 -6.40 6.64
C PRO A 394 11.02 -5.78 7.94
N LYS A 395 9.74 -5.94 8.28
CA LYS A 395 9.17 -5.42 9.54
C LYS A 395 9.73 -6.13 10.76
N PHE A 396 9.96 -7.44 10.68
CA PHE A 396 10.58 -8.19 11.78
C PHE A 396 11.97 -7.66 12.06
N ILE A 397 12.83 -7.54 11.04
CA ILE A 397 14.20 -7.02 11.18
C ILE A 397 14.20 -5.56 11.62
N ALA A 398 13.28 -4.75 11.11
CA ALA A 398 13.15 -3.34 11.48
C ALA A 398 12.88 -3.13 12.99
N GLY A 399 12.32 -4.12 13.68
CA GLY A 399 12.13 -4.07 15.12
C GLY A 399 13.43 -3.93 15.92
N PHE A 400 14.55 -4.40 15.39
CA PHE A 400 15.88 -4.32 16.02
C PHE A 400 16.66 -3.05 15.67
N SER A 401 16.13 -2.19 14.81
CA SER A 401 16.82 -1.00 14.31
C SER A 401 17.24 -0.04 15.43
N GLY A 402 16.40 0.14 16.44
CA GLY A 402 16.70 1.03 17.58
C GLY A 402 17.90 0.53 18.42
N GLU A 403 17.97 -0.77 18.70
CA GLU A 403 19.09 -1.37 19.41
C GLU A 403 20.39 -1.23 18.64
N PHE A 404 20.33 -1.43 17.32
CA PHE A 404 21.49 -1.26 16.45
C PHE A 404 21.99 0.18 16.43
N VAL A 405 21.08 1.17 16.33
CA VAL A 405 21.43 2.61 16.37
C VAL A 405 22.04 2.98 17.73
N ASN A 406 21.50 2.46 18.82
CA ASN A 406 22.04 2.72 20.17
C ASN A 406 23.46 2.16 20.32
N ALA A 407 23.74 1.01 19.72
CA ALA A 407 25.06 0.36 19.82
C ALA A 407 26.11 0.98 18.86
N TYR A 408 25.71 1.36 17.65
CA TYR A 408 26.65 1.68 16.56
C TYR A 408 26.43 3.06 15.93
N GLY A 409 25.39 3.77 16.32
CA GLY A 409 25.03 5.10 15.79
C GLY A 409 24.33 5.07 14.43
N TYR A 410 23.78 6.24 14.03
CA TYR A 410 22.98 6.40 12.82
C TYR A 410 23.76 6.16 11.53
N SER A 411 24.98 6.71 11.40
CA SER A 411 25.76 6.56 10.17
C SER A 411 26.06 5.11 9.86
N THR A 412 26.48 4.32 10.85
CA THR A 412 26.72 2.88 10.72
C THR A 412 25.42 2.12 10.38
N PHE A 413 24.32 2.53 11.01
CA PHE A 413 23.00 1.95 10.74
C PHE A 413 22.58 2.17 9.27
N PHE A 414 22.68 3.38 8.74
CA PHE A 414 22.30 3.67 7.36
C PHE A 414 23.23 2.99 6.34
N ILE A 415 24.52 2.87 6.63
CA ILE A 415 25.43 2.04 5.82
C ILE A 415 24.99 0.57 5.86
N GLY A 416 24.66 0.05 7.04
CA GLY A 416 24.15 -1.30 7.21
C GLY A 416 22.88 -1.55 6.39
N THR A 417 21.93 -0.60 6.41
CA THR A 417 20.70 -0.72 5.61
C THR A 417 20.98 -0.67 4.09
N ALA A 418 21.96 0.11 3.65
CA ALA A 418 22.41 0.10 2.26
C ALA A 418 23.00 -1.28 1.87
N LEU A 419 23.80 -1.88 2.74
CA LEU A 419 24.38 -3.22 2.53
C LEU A 419 23.32 -4.32 2.48
N LEU A 420 22.18 -4.16 3.18
CA LEU A 420 21.02 -5.05 3.04
C LEU A 420 20.44 -5.04 1.61
N GLY A 421 20.73 -4.02 0.82
CA GLY A 421 20.38 -3.96 -0.60
C GLY A 421 21.21 -4.90 -1.48
N LEU A 422 22.43 -5.32 -1.09
CA LEU A 422 23.29 -6.17 -1.90
C LEU A 422 22.67 -7.55 -2.23
N PRO A 423 22.13 -8.31 -1.26
CA PRO A 423 21.39 -9.54 -1.55
C PRO A 423 20.22 -9.30 -2.51
N VAL A 424 19.54 -8.17 -2.41
CA VAL A 424 18.44 -7.80 -3.32
C VAL A 424 18.93 -7.67 -4.74
N LEU A 425 20.05 -6.97 -4.99
CA LEU A 425 20.65 -6.81 -6.31
C LEU A 425 21.01 -8.18 -6.93
N ILE A 426 21.58 -9.07 -6.12
CA ILE A 426 21.93 -10.42 -6.56
C ILE A 426 20.67 -11.19 -6.97
N LEU A 427 19.62 -11.16 -6.14
CA LEU A 427 18.37 -11.87 -6.44
C LEU A 427 17.65 -11.29 -7.66
N VAL A 428 17.65 -9.96 -7.84
CA VAL A 428 17.08 -9.34 -9.05
C VAL A 428 17.88 -9.76 -10.30
N ALA A 429 19.22 -9.78 -10.23
CA ALA A 429 20.06 -10.22 -11.34
C ALA A 429 19.83 -11.69 -11.70
N LEU A 430 19.68 -12.56 -10.71
CA LEU A 430 19.35 -13.97 -10.90
C LEU A 430 17.94 -14.14 -11.47
N ALA A 431 16.95 -13.43 -10.92
CA ALA A 431 15.57 -13.48 -11.40
C ALA A 431 15.43 -12.96 -12.84
N ALA A 432 16.23 -11.97 -13.25
CA ALA A 432 16.24 -11.45 -14.62
C ALA A 432 16.74 -12.48 -15.66
N ARG A 433 17.50 -13.50 -15.24
CA ARG A 433 18.00 -14.58 -16.10
C ARG A 433 17.02 -15.75 -16.21
N LEU A 434 15.96 -15.77 -15.39
CA LEU A 434 14.97 -16.84 -15.46
C LEU A 434 14.19 -16.75 -16.78
N PRO A 435 13.96 -17.89 -17.45
CA PRO A 435 13.11 -17.91 -18.63
C PRO A 435 11.68 -17.45 -18.24
N ARG A 436 11.16 -16.48 -18.98
CA ARG A 436 9.76 -16.08 -18.83
C ARG A 436 8.88 -17.25 -19.22
N LYS A 437 8.17 -17.82 -18.26
CA LYS A 437 7.14 -18.82 -18.55
C LYS A 437 5.82 -18.10 -18.85
N PRO A 438 5.12 -18.51 -19.92
CA PRO A 438 3.85 -17.92 -20.30
C PRO A 438 2.76 -18.09 -19.25
#